data_8af357eb43dbea45ce0b6d75f7e955bc
#
_entry.id   8af357eb43dbea45ce0b6d75f7e955bc
#
_cell.length_a   1.000
_cell.length_b   1.000
_cell.length_c   1.000
_cell.angle_alpha   90.00
_cell.angle_beta   90.00
_cell.angle_gamma   90.00
#
_symmetry.space_group_name_H-M   'P 1'
#
loop_
_entity.id
_entity.type
_entity.pdbx_description
1 polymer ?
#
loop_
_entity_poly.entity_id
_entity_poly.type
_entity_poly.pdbx_seq_one_letter_code
_entity_poly.pdbx_strand_id
1 'polypeptide(L)'
;MTEPTDTIIVTGLDSPEAAPLVEALGVEYATRYEDYDGFEKLEGEPEEIDLFPPLVFEEPLGTLLVVRRDGQTIAGGAFMYLDDGTAEIKRVWTSEHHRRQGLSRTVMTALEDAAVQRGYRRIYLTTGPRQPEAVGLYLSLGYTPLFDLDADPESVAHLAFEKAVGDEAGDGSRGVLLPTPEDREKAAAQRAAVAEAHRWHERPALRLNDLISHD
;
A
#
# COMPACT_ATOMS: atom_id res chain seq x y z
N MET A 1 -30.26 -18.53 9.86
CA MET A 1 -28.79 -18.39 9.73
C MET A 1 -28.58 -16.93 9.47
N THR A 2 -27.97 -16.21 10.42
CA THR A 2 -27.55 -14.82 10.20
C THR A 2 -26.43 -14.82 9.16
N GLU A 3 -26.53 -13.97 8.14
CA GLU A 3 -25.41 -13.77 7.21
C GLU A 3 -24.19 -13.28 7.98
N PRO A 4 -22.99 -13.77 7.66
CA PRO A 4 -21.78 -13.29 8.30
C PRO A 4 -21.62 -11.79 8.02
N THR A 5 -21.40 -11.01 9.06
CA THR A 5 -21.24 -9.56 8.96
C THR A 5 -19.76 -9.23 8.92
N ASP A 6 -19.31 -8.61 7.82
CA ASP A 6 -17.95 -8.09 7.71
C ASP A 6 -17.81 -6.80 8.51
N THR A 7 -16.73 -6.68 9.27
CA THR A 7 -16.36 -5.46 10.00
C THR A 7 -15.00 -4.97 9.54
N ILE A 8 -14.88 -3.66 9.35
CA ILE A 8 -13.60 -3.01 9.05
C ILE A 8 -13.07 -2.40 10.34
N ILE A 9 -11.84 -2.69 10.68
CA ILE A 9 -11.15 -2.08 11.83
C ILE A 9 -9.82 -1.50 11.39
N VAL A 10 -9.44 -0.39 12.01
CA VAL A 10 -8.08 0.18 11.92
C VAL A 10 -7.23 -0.51 12.98
N THR A 11 -6.01 -0.87 12.63
CA THR A 11 -5.10 -1.61 13.50
C THR A 11 -3.64 -1.28 13.19
N GLY A 12 -2.71 -1.66 14.08
CA GLY A 12 -1.28 -1.55 13.84
C GLY A 12 -0.73 -2.76 13.07
N LEU A 13 0.39 -2.58 12.39
CA LEU A 13 1.04 -3.65 11.62
C LEU A 13 1.48 -4.84 12.52
N ASP A 14 1.89 -4.52 13.76
CA ASP A 14 2.36 -5.52 14.73
C ASP A 14 1.21 -6.17 15.52
N SER A 15 -0.04 -5.85 15.19
CA SER A 15 -1.20 -6.39 15.91
C SER A 15 -1.52 -7.83 15.49
N PRO A 16 -2.11 -8.63 16.39
CA PRO A 16 -2.61 -9.96 16.03
C PRO A 16 -3.62 -9.96 14.88
N GLU A 17 -4.37 -8.87 14.73
CA GLU A 17 -5.33 -8.68 13.65
C GLU A 17 -4.67 -8.50 12.28
N ALA A 18 -3.47 -7.91 12.24
CA ALA A 18 -2.71 -7.73 11.00
C ALA A 18 -1.89 -8.97 10.63
N ALA A 19 -1.57 -9.86 11.57
CA ALA A 19 -0.69 -10.99 11.36
C ALA A 19 -1.05 -11.85 10.13
N PRO A 20 -2.34 -12.22 9.87
CA PRO A 20 -2.69 -13.02 8.69
C PRO A 20 -2.36 -12.31 7.36
N LEU A 21 -2.48 -10.98 7.31
CA LEU A 21 -2.12 -10.17 6.14
C LEU A 21 -0.61 -10.16 5.94
N VAL A 22 0.15 -9.91 7.01
CA VAL A 22 1.62 -9.82 6.96
C VAL A 22 2.23 -11.15 6.53
N GLU A 23 1.81 -12.25 7.16
CA GLU A 23 2.28 -13.60 6.84
C GLU A 23 1.96 -13.99 5.40
N ALA A 24 0.71 -13.76 4.96
CA ALA A 24 0.29 -14.14 3.61
C ALA A 24 1.03 -13.33 2.52
N LEU A 25 1.24 -12.03 2.73
CA LEU A 25 1.99 -11.21 1.78
C LEU A 25 3.46 -11.62 1.70
N GLY A 26 4.10 -11.93 2.84
CA GLY A 26 5.46 -12.44 2.85
C GLY A 26 5.61 -13.72 2.02
N VAL A 27 4.71 -14.68 2.21
CA VAL A 27 4.69 -15.92 1.43
C VAL A 27 4.41 -15.64 -0.07
N GLU A 28 3.42 -14.78 -0.36
CA GLU A 28 3.04 -14.46 -1.75
C GLU A 28 4.20 -13.82 -2.51
N TYR A 29 4.89 -12.86 -1.92
CA TYR A 29 6.01 -12.20 -2.57
C TYR A 29 7.20 -13.15 -2.76
N ALA A 30 7.57 -13.90 -1.74
CA ALA A 30 8.65 -14.88 -1.82
C ALA A 30 8.40 -15.92 -2.93
N THR A 31 7.17 -16.45 -3.02
CA THR A 31 6.82 -17.48 -4.00
C THR A 31 6.67 -16.91 -5.42
N ARG A 32 6.01 -15.74 -5.55
CA ARG A 32 5.65 -15.16 -6.87
C ARG A 32 6.87 -14.65 -7.62
N TYR A 33 7.91 -14.23 -6.89
CA TYR A 33 9.12 -13.63 -7.44
C TYR A 33 10.39 -14.45 -7.18
N GLU A 34 10.26 -15.73 -6.82
CA GLU A 34 11.39 -16.64 -6.57
C GLU A 34 12.36 -16.73 -7.74
N ASP A 35 11.84 -16.77 -8.96
CA ASP A 35 12.59 -16.88 -10.23
C ASP A 35 12.57 -15.58 -11.06
N TYR A 36 12.31 -14.42 -10.43
CA TYR A 36 12.24 -13.14 -11.13
C TYR A 36 13.50 -12.33 -10.94
N ASP A 37 14.29 -12.21 -12.02
CA ASP A 37 15.56 -11.48 -12.01
C ASP A 37 15.41 -9.94 -12.05
N GLY A 38 14.19 -9.43 -12.28
CA GLY A 38 13.93 -7.98 -12.38
C GLY A 38 14.01 -7.23 -11.04
N PHE A 39 13.95 -7.96 -9.92
CA PHE A 39 14.29 -7.46 -8.60
C PHE A 39 15.65 -8.07 -8.21
N GLU A 40 16.75 -7.36 -8.47
CA GLU A 40 18.05 -7.79 -7.97
C GLU A 40 18.00 -7.83 -6.43
N LYS A 41 17.90 -9.03 -5.86
CA LYS A 41 18.07 -9.25 -4.42
C LYS A 41 19.54 -9.52 -4.14
N LEU A 42 20.13 -8.69 -3.30
CA LEU A 42 21.44 -9.01 -2.72
C LEU A 42 21.24 -9.92 -1.50
N GLU A 43 22.18 -10.82 -1.28
CA GLU A 43 22.13 -11.75 -0.13
C GLU A 43 22.08 -10.94 1.18
N GLY A 44 21.03 -11.17 2.00
CA GLY A 44 20.79 -10.46 3.26
C GLY A 44 19.95 -9.19 3.15
N GLU A 45 19.38 -8.88 1.97
CA GLU A 45 18.37 -7.83 1.86
C GLU A 45 17.06 -8.24 2.53
N PRO A 46 16.36 -7.29 3.22
CA PRO A 46 15.06 -7.57 3.81
C PRO A 46 14.02 -7.87 2.73
N GLU A 47 13.03 -8.64 3.09
CA GLU A 47 11.85 -8.81 2.25
C GLU A 47 11.13 -7.47 2.07
N GLU A 48 10.44 -7.30 0.94
CA GLU A 48 9.70 -6.05 0.65
C GLU A 48 8.72 -5.70 1.78
N ILE A 49 8.19 -6.74 2.46
CA ILE A 49 7.29 -6.59 3.61
C ILE A 49 7.97 -5.89 4.80
N ASP A 50 9.28 -6.03 4.96
CA ASP A 50 10.05 -5.49 6.07
C ASP A 50 10.64 -4.09 5.78
N LEU A 51 10.48 -3.60 4.52
CA LEU A 51 11.03 -2.31 4.10
C LEU A 51 10.44 -1.09 4.81
N PHE A 52 9.21 -1.23 5.27
CA PHE A 52 8.45 -0.13 5.85
C PHE A 52 8.20 -0.39 7.33
N PRO A 53 8.74 0.46 8.22
CA PRO A 53 8.50 0.34 9.65
C PRO A 53 7.00 0.52 9.96
N PRO A 54 6.46 -0.15 11.01
CA PRO A 54 5.05 -0.07 11.38
C PRO A 54 4.51 1.35 11.48
N LEU A 55 5.30 2.28 11.98
CA LEU A 55 4.94 3.68 12.16
C LEU A 55 4.39 4.35 10.89
N VAL A 56 4.87 3.99 9.68
CA VAL A 56 4.40 4.65 8.44
C VAL A 56 2.96 4.28 8.09
N PHE A 57 2.41 3.24 8.71
CA PHE A 57 1.02 2.82 8.58
C PHE A 57 0.14 3.21 9.77
N GLU A 58 0.64 4.07 10.66
CA GLU A 58 -0.07 4.59 11.82
C GLU A 58 -0.33 6.10 11.66
N GLU A 59 -1.33 6.61 12.39
CA GLU A 59 -1.60 8.04 12.44
C GLU A 59 -0.43 8.84 13.04
N PRO A 60 -0.11 10.00 12.48
CA PRO A 60 -0.73 10.68 11.34
C PRO A 60 -0.16 10.27 9.97
N LEU A 61 0.85 9.39 9.89
CA LEU A 61 1.59 9.04 8.68
C LEU A 61 0.82 8.15 7.73
N GLY A 62 -0.02 7.27 8.26
CA GLY A 62 -0.75 6.30 7.46
C GLY A 62 -1.92 5.68 8.20
N THR A 63 -2.46 4.64 7.60
CA THR A 63 -3.52 3.82 8.18
C THR A 63 -3.36 2.40 7.65
N LEU A 64 -3.46 1.43 8.53
CA LEU A 64 -3.68 0.04 8.17
C LEU A 64 -5.09 -0.35 8.63
N LEU A 65 -5.85 -0.95 7.73
CA LEU A 65 -7.17 -1.50 8.06
C LEU A 65 -7.29 -2.95 7.62
N VAL A 66 -8.09 -3.69 8.35
CA VAL A 66 -8.41 -5.08 8.02
C VAL A 66 -9.93 -5.31 8.04
N VAL A 67 -10.37 -6.22 7.20
CA VAL A 67 -11.76 -6.74 7.17
C VAL A 67 -11.78 -8.03 7.95
N ARG A 68 -12.68 -8.10 8.92
CA ARG A 68 -12.88 -9.29 9.77
C ARG A 68 -14.25 -9.89 9.58
N ARG A 69 -14.31 -11.21 9.51
CA ARG A 69 -15.51 -12.02 9.46
C ARG A 69 -15.41 -13.15 10.50
N ASP A 70 -16.41 -13.30 11.36
CA ASP A 70 -16.42 -14.33 12.41
C ASP A 70 -15.13 -14.36 13.27
N GLY A 71 -14.57 -13.17 13.55
CA GLY A 71 -13.37 -13.03 14.35
C GLY A 71 -12.04 -13.23 13.58
N GLN A 72 -12.08 -13.63 12.32
CA GLN A 72 -10.89 -13.85 11.47
C GLN A 72 -10.64 -12.66 10.54
N THR A 73 -9.39 -12.32 10.33
CA THR A 73 -8.98 -11.34 9.31
C THR A 73 -8.96 -12.01 7.95
N ILE A 74 -9.77 -11.49 7.01
CA ILE A 74 -9.97 -12.06 5.68
C ILE A 74 -9.51 -11.18 4.52
N ALA A 75 -9.31 -9.89 4.77
CA ALA A 75 -8.73 -8.94 3.81
C ALA A 75 -8.14 -7.76 4.56
N GLY A 76 -7.36 -6.93 3.88
CA GLY A 76 -6.84 -5.71 4.46
C GLY A 76 -5.98 -4.94 3.46
N GLY A 77 -5.47 -3.81 3.93
CA GLY A 77 -4.59 -2.95 3.17
C GLY A 77 -4.19 -1.74 4.01
N ALA A 78 -3.26 -0.97 3.48
CA ALA A 78 -2.76 0.21 4.15
C ALA A 78 -2.56 1.35 3.15
N PHE A 79 -2.47 2.57 3.66
CA PHE A 79 -1.82 3.65 2.96
C PHE A 79 -0.79 4.32 3.88
N MET A 80 0.15 5.02 3.26
CA MET A 80 1.11 5.85 3.95
C MET A 80 1.22 7.22 3.28
N TYR A 81 1.76 8.19 4.01
CA TYR A 81 2.08 9.50 3.48
C TYR A 81 3.10 9.39 2.34
N LEU A 82 2.81 9.99 1.21
CA LEU A 82 3.72 10.17 0.10
C LEU A 82 4.16 11.63 0.00
N ASP A 83 3.20 12.53 -0.16
CA ASP A 83 3.36 13.99 -0.12
C ASP A 83 2.09 14.64 0.47
N ASP A 84 2.08 15.98 0.58
CA ASP A 84 0.97 16.73 1.20
C ASP A 84 -0.38 16.60 0.45
N GLY A 85 -0.37 16.10 -0.76
CA GLY A 85 -1.58 15.87 -1.56
C GLY A 85 -1.86 14.40 -1.84
N THR A 86 -0.90 13.51 -1.59
CA THR A 86 -0.92 12.13 -2.07
C THR A 86 -0.70 11.11 -0.95
N ALA A 87 -1.58 10.12 -0.88
CA ALA A 87 -1.37 8.91 -0.09
C ALA A 87 -0.93 7.76 -1.01
N GLU A 88 0.02 6.94 -0.56
CA GLU A 88 0.44 5.74 -1.26
C GLU A 88 -0.21 4.50 -0.65
N ILE A 89 -1.02 3.77 -1.45
CA ILE A 89 -1.61 2.50 -1.01
C ILE A 89 -0.59 1.38 -1.11
N LYS A 90 -0.55 0.59 -0.06
CA LYS A 90 0.32 -0.56 0.13
C LYS A 90 -0.45 -1.74 0.71
N ARG A 91 0.09 -2.94 0.57
CA ARG A 91 -0.31 -4.15 1.30
C ARG A 91 -1.78 -4.56 1.08
N VAL A 92 -2.37 -4.28 -0.09
CA VAL A 92 -3.72 -4.75 -0.41
C VAL A 92 -3.72 -6.27 -0.55
N TRP A 93 -4.50 -6.92 0.31
CA TRP A 93 -4.54 -8.36 0.41
C TRP A 93 -5.95 -8.88 0.64
N THR A 94 -6.22 -10.07 0.11
CA THR A 94 -7.43 -10.85 0.39
C THR A 94 -7.05 -12.31 0.56
N SER A 95 -7.48 -12.91 1.67
CA SER A 95 -7.29 -14.32 1.97
C SER A 95 -7.72 -15.19 0.79
N GLU A 96 -6.94 -16.19 0.44
CA GLU A 96 -7.17 -17.07 -0.70
C GLU A 96 -8.58 -17.67 -0.68
N HIS A 97 -9.06 -18.10 0.49
CA HIS A 97 -10.36 -18.71 0.68
C HIS A 97 -11.54 -17.72 0.55
N HIS A 98 -11.25 -16.41 0.53
CA HIS A 98 -12.25 -15.34 0.48
C HIS A 98 -12.13 -14.48 -0.80
N ARG A 99 -11.33 -14.91 -1.78
CA ARG A 99 -11.21 -14.22 -3.08
C ARG A 99 -12.53 -14.25 -3.86
N ARG A 100 -12.69 -13.32 -4.80
CA ARG A 100 -13.87 -13.16 -5.67
C ARG A 100 -15.19 -12.85 -4.94
N GLN A 101 -15.10 -12.29 -3.73
CA GLN A 101 -16.24 -11.81 -2.94
C GLN A 101 -16.31 -10.27 -2.87
N GLY A 102 -15.51 -9.56 -3.66
CA GLY A 102 -15.48 -8.09 -3.68
C GLY A 102 -14.67 -7.45 -2.55
N LEU A 103 -14.01 -8.23 -1.69
CA LEU A 103 -13.30 -7.74 -0.51
C LEU A 103 -12.17 -6.76 -0.85
N SER A 104 -11.39 -7.00 -1.91
CA SER A 104 -10.36 -6.05 -2.35
C SER A 104 -10.95 -4.69 -2.72
N ARG A 105 -12.12 -4.67 -3.37
CA ARG A 105 -12.85 -3.42 -3.67
C ARG A 105 -13.30 -2.73 -2.39
N THR A 106 -13.83 -3.48 -1.42
CA THR A 106 -14.22 -2.96 -0.10
C THR A 106 -13.03 -2.33 0.62
N VAL A 107 -11.88 -3.01 0.63
CA VAL A 107 -10.63 -2.50 1.22
C VAL A 107 -10.18 -1.22 0.53
N MET A 108 -10.12 -1.21 -0.80
CA MET A 108 -9.71 -0.04 -1.58
C MET A 108 -10.62 1.16 -1.33
N THR A 109 -11.95 0.97 -1.35
CA THR A 109 -12.90 2.04 -1.04
C THR A 109 -12.69 2.60 0.37
N ALA A 110 -12.52 1.74 1.37
CA ALA A 110 -12.29 2.19 2.74
C ALA A 110 -10.97 2.96 2.90
N LEU A 111 -9.91 2.56 2.19
CA LEU A 111 -8.62 3.28 2.18
C LEU A 111 -8.74 4.63 1.47
N GLU A 112 -9.43 4.68 0.32
CA GLU A 112 -9.71 5.93 -0.41
C GLU A 112 -10.50 6.91 0.47
N ASP A 113 -11.57 6.44 1.13
CA ASP A 113 -12.39 7.25 2.04
C ASP A 113 -11.56 7.78 3.21
N ALA A 114 -10.73 6.94 3.83
CA ALA A 114 -9.86 7.35 4.92
C ALA A 114 -8.81 8.37 4.47
N ALA A 115 -8.24 8.21 3.28
CA ALA A 115 -7.30 9.17 2.70
C ALA A 115 -7.97 10.53 2.42
N VAL A 116 -9.18 10.53 1.84
CA VAL A 116 -9.97 11.75 1.60
C VAL A 116 -10.32 12.45 2.91
N GLN A 117 -10.71 11.71 3.95
CA GLN A 117 -11.00 12.28 5.27
C GLN A 117 -9.77 12.97 5.89
N ARG A 118 -8.56 12.53 5.56
CA ARG A 118 -7.30 13.16 5.99
C ARG A 118 -6.87 14.34 5.13
N GLY A 119 -7.54 14.57 3.99
CA GLY A 119 -7.28 15.70 3.09
C GLY A 119 -6.43 15.38 1.88
N TYR A 120 -6.07 14.12 1.65
CA TYR A 120 -5.42 13.71 0.42
C TYR A 120 -6.37 13.87 -0.77
N ARG A 121 -5.82 14.23 -1.91
CA ARG A 121 -6.57 14.43 -3.17
C ARG A 121 -6.16 13.47 -4.26
N ARG A 122 -5.09 12.73 -4.01
CA ARG A 122 -4.54 11.73 -4.93
C ARG A 122 -4.15 10.48 -4.18
N ILE A 123 -4.44 9.36 -4.80
CA ILE A 123 -3.90 8.07 -4.42
C ILE A 123 -2.88 7.65 -5.47
N TYR A 124 -1.74 7.18 -5.00
CA TYR A 124 -0.72 6.52 -5.79
C TYR A 124 -0.55 5.09 -5.29
N LEU A 125 -0.19 4.19 -6.16
CA LEU A 125 0.18 2.82 -5.79
C LEU A 125 1.06 2.17 -6.85
N THR A 126 1.77 1.15 -6.44
CA THR A 126 2.51 0.26 -7.35
C THR A 126 2.12 -1.19 -7.10
N THR A 127 2.21 -2.01 -8.14
CA THR A 127 2.13 -3.46 -8.03
C THR A 127 3.24 -4.12 -8.84
N GLY A 128 3.53 -5.37 -8.54
CA GLY A 128 4.55 -6.09 -9.27
C GLY A 128 4.05 -6.60 -10.63
N PRO A 129 4.96 -6.90 -11.56
CA PRO A 129 4.61 -7.28 -12.93
C PRO A 129 3.87 -8.63 -13.01
N ARG A 130 4.04 -9.49 -12.03
CA ARG A 130 3.39 -10.80 -11.96
C ARG A 130 2.07 -10.82 -11.18
N GLN A 131 1.40 -9.65 -11.06
CA GLN A 131 0.13 -9.49 -10.34
C GLN A 131 -1.00 -9.00 -11.26
N PRO A 132 -1.38 -9.73 -12.33
CA PRO A 132 -2.41 -9.29 -13.27
C PRO A 132 -3.78 -9.08 -12.61
N GLU A 133 -4.09 -9.80 -11.55
CA GLU A 133 -5.30 -9.61 -10.75
C GLU A 133 -5.35 -8.25 -10.06
N ALA A 134 -4.21 -7.74 -9.59
CA ALA A 134 -4.10 -6.41 -9.02
C ALA A 134 -4.26 -5.32 -10.09
N VAL A 135 -3.63 -5.49 -11.25
CA VAL A 135 -3.80 -4.61 -12.42
C VAL A 135 -5.28 -4.52 -12.79
N GLY A 136 -5.96 -5.66 -12.95
CA GLY A 136 -7.38 -5.70 -13.26
C GLY A 136 -8.25 -5.03 -12.20
N LEU A 137 -7.93 -5.19 -10.92
CA LEU A 137 -8.61 -4.51 -9.81
C LEU A 137 -8.49 -2.99 -9.95
N TYR A 138 -7.27 -2.46 -10.07
CA TYR A 138 -7.04 -1.01 -10.11
C TYR A 138 -7.68 -0.35 -11.32
N LEU A 139 -7.55 -0.94 -12.50
CA LEU A 139 -8.26 -0.47 -13.70
C LEU A 139 -9.78 -0.45 -13.49
N SER A 140 -10.36 -1.49 -12.88
CA SER A 140 -11.81 -1.57 -12.60
C SER A 140 -12.29 -0.56 -11.54
N LEU A 141 -11.36 0.00 -10.75
CA LEU A 141 -11.61 1.04 -9.75
C LEU A 141 -11.38 2.46 -10.29
N GLY A 142 -11.01 2.58 -11.56
CA GLY A 142 -10.78 3.87 -12.22
C GLY A 142 -9.41 4.48 -11.97
N TYR A 143 -8.43 3.68 -11.58
CA TYR A 143 -7.04 4.11 -11.53
C TYR A 143 -6.47 4.24 -12.94
N THR A 144 -5.70 5.29 -13.16
CA THR A 144 -4.95 5.53 -14.39
C THR A 144 -3.60 4.83 -14.32
N PRO A 145 -3.25 3.93 -15.25
CA PRO A 145 -1.93 3.35 -15.31
C PRO A 145 -0.91 4.40 -15.73
N LEU A 146 0.27 4.40 -15.12
CA LEU A 146 1.40 5.27 -15.44
C LEU A 146 2.48 4.52 -16.25
N PHE A 147 2.09 3.48 -16.92
CA PHE A 147 2.91 2.64 -17.79
C PHE A 147 2.10 2.25 -19.04
N ASP A 148 2.78 1.76 -20.05
CA ASP A 148 2.14 1.27 -21.26
C ASP A 148 1.49 -0.10 -21.00
N LEU A 149 0.16 -0.19 -21.13
CA LEU A 149 -0.60 -1.44 -20.93
C LEU A 149 -0.28 -2.51 -21.98
N ASP A 150 0.24 -2.12 -23.13
CA ASP A 150 0.63 -3.04 -24.21
C ASP A 150 2.08 -3.53 -24.06
N ALA A 151 2.85 -2.95 -23.14
CA ALA A 151 4.20 -3.41 -22.83
C ALA A 151 4.19 -4.74 -22.06
N ASP A 152 5.26 -5.51 -22.20
CA ASP A 152 5.48 -6.66 -21.32
C ASP A 152 5.62 -6.20 -19.87
N PRO A 153 4.72 -6.60 -18.95
CA PRO A 153 4.78 -6.17 -17.56
C PRO A 153 6.13 -6.45 -16.89
N GLU A 154 6.80 -7.55 -17.23
CA GLU A 154 8.11 -7.90 -16.66
C GLU A 154 9.24 -6.96 -17.12
N SER A 155 9.02 -6.20 -18.22
CA SER A 155 9.96 -5.18 -18.67
C SER A 155 9.86 -3.87 -17.87
N VAL A 156 8.80 -3.68 -17.07
CA VAL A 156 8.49 -2.43 -16.37
C VAL A 156 8.85 -2.48 -14.87
N ALA A 157 9.23 -3.60 -14.32
CA ALA A 157 9.57 -3.84 -12.91
C ALA A 157 8.45 -3.46 -11.90
N HIS A 158 7.96 -2.22 -11.91
CA HIS A 158 6.87 -1.76 -11.03
C HIS A 158 5.77 -1.08 -11.85
N LEU A 159 4.57 -1.64 -11.79
CA LEU A 159 3.39 -1.12 -12.47
C LEU A 159 2.71 -0.07 -11.60
N ALA A 160 2.93 1.20 -11.92
CA ALA A 160 2.44 2.33 -11.15
C ALA A 160 1.05 2.79 -11.62
N PHE A 161 0.22 3.24 -10.68
CA PHE A 161 -1.11 3.76 -10.91
C PHE A 161 -1.38 4.99 -10.06
N GLU A 162 -2.26 5.86 -10.53
CA GLU A 162 -2.78 6.99 -9.76
C GLU A 162 -4.28 7.16 -9.94
N LYS A 163 -4.90 7.83 -8.98
CA LYS A 163 -6.32 8.20 -9.01
C LYS A 163 -6.53 9.50 -8.25
N ALA A 164 -7.22 10.46 -8.86
CA ALA A 164 -7.75 11.62 -8.14
C ALA A 164 -8.90 11.16 -7.23
N VAL A 165 -8.92 11.63 -5.98
CA VAL A 165 -9.94 11.30 -4.98
C VAL A 165 -10.44 12.56 -4.29
N GLY A 166 -11.68 12.51 -3.77
CA GLY A 166 -12.34 13.67 -3.18
C GLY A 166 -12.88 14.63 -4.25
N ASP A 167 -13.80 15.49 -3.83
CA ASP A 167 -14.36 16.55 -4.70
C ASP A 167 -13.38 17.72 -4.77
N GLU A 168 -13.20 18.32 -5.95
CA GLU A 168 -12.46 19.59 -6.14
C GLU A 168 -13.03 20.75 -5.30
N ALA A 169 -14.27 20.59 -4.82
CA ALA A 169 -15.01 21.55 -4.00
C ALA A 169 -14.95 21.26 -2.50
N GLY A 170 -13.97 20.47 -2.02
CA GLY A 170 -13.78 20.27 -0.59
C GLY A 170 -13.57 21.64 0.08
N ASP A 171 -14.60 22.12 0.81
CA ASP A 171 -14.44 23.30 1.64
C ASP A 171 -13.26 23.02 2.59
N GLY A 172 -12.29 23.90 2.68
CA GLY A 172 -11.08 23.76 3.48
C GLY A 172 -11.31 23.67 5.00
N SER A 173 -12.51 23.26 5.44
CA SER A 173 -12.94 23.17 6.84
C SER A 173 -12.71 21.78 7.48
N ARG A 174 -12.39 20.74 6.70
CA ARG A 174 -11.95 19.47 7.28
C ARG A 174 -10.51 19.62 7.72
N GLY A 175 -10.29 19.54 9.03
CA GLY A 175 -8.95 19.59 9.61
C GLY A 175 -8.08 18.50 8.95
N VAL A 176 -7.13 18.95 8.14
CA VAL A 176 -6.22 18.05 7.44
C VAL A 176 -5.29 17.44 8.47
N LEU A 177 -5.43 16.14 8.72
CA LEU A 177 -4.54 15.36 9.59
C LEU A 177 -3.31 14.92 8.78
N LEU A 178 -2.62 15.88 8.16
CA LEU A 178 -1.35 15.58 7.50
C LEU A 178 -0.23 15.47 8.52
N PRO A 179 0.75 14.59 8.27
CA PRO A 179 1.92 14.47 9.12
C PRO A 179 2.67 15.80 9.23
N THR A 180 3.06 16.14 10.45
CA THR A 180 3.92 17.29 10.71
C THR A 180 5.32 17.06 10.13
N PRO A 181 6.16 18.11 9.96
CA PRO A 181 7.57 17.93 9.60
C PRO A 181 8.31 16.99 10.56
N GLU A 182 8.00 17.03 11.86
CA GLU A 182 8.60 16.16 12.89
C GLU A 182 8.20 14.69 12.67
N ASP A 183 6.92 14.41 12.37
CA ASP A 183 6.44 13.05 12.08
C ASP A 183 7.14 12.48 10.84
N ARG A 184 7.32 13.31 9.82
CA ARG A 184 8.01 12.92 8.56
C ARG A 184 9.48 12.64 8.81
N GLU A 185 10.16 13.47 9.61
CA GLU A 185 11.57 13.28 9.98
C GLU A 185 11.73 11.98 10.79
N LYS A 186 10.84 11.71 11.75
CA LYS A 186 10.82 10.48 12.52
C LYS A 186 10.63 9.24 11.64
N ALA A 187 9.71 9.28 10.68
CA ALA A 187 9.50 8.20 9.72
C ALA A 187 10.72 7.98 8.82
N ALA A 188 11.34 9.07 8.35
CA ALA A 188 12.57 9.00 7.54
C ALA A 188 13.73 8.39 8.35
N ALA A 189 13.87 8.78 9.62
CA ALA A 189 14.91 8.22 10.50
C ALA A 189 14.70 6.72 10.75
N GLN A 190 13.45 6.28 10.94
CA GLN A 190 13.16 4.86 11.10
C GLN A 190 13.42 4.06 9.82
N ARG A 191 13.05 4.60 8.65
CA ARG A 191 13.40 3.97 7.36
C ARG A 191 14.91 3.84 7.18
N ALA A 192 15.66 4.89 7.52
CA ALA A 192 17.12 4.86 7.46
C ALA A 192 17.70 3.81 8.41
N ALA A 193 17.15 3.66 9.62
CA ALA A 193 17.58 2.67 10.58
C ALA A 193 17.30 1.24 10.11
N VAL A 194 16.13 0.99 9.49
CA VAL A 194 15.81 -0.29 8.87
C VAL A 194 16.79 -0.60 7.74
N ALA A 195 17.03 0.37 6.86
CA ALA A 195 17.97 0.23 5.75
C ALA A 195 19.41 -0.06 6.24
N GLU A 196 19.87 0.61 7.29
CA GLU A 196 21.19 0.38 7.90
C GLU A 196 21.29 -1.00 8.56
N ALA A 197 20.26 -1.39 9.33
CA ALA A 197 20.22 -2.69 10.01
C ALA A 197 20.30 -3.87 9.03
N HIS A 198 19.74 -3.72 7.85
CA HIS A 198 19.75 -4.74 6.80
C HIS A 198 20.86 -4.53 5.76
N ARG A 199 21.81 -3.61 5.99
CA ARG A 199 22.90 -3.28 5.05
C ARG A 199 22.42 -2.94 3.64
N TRP A 200 21.35 -2.19 3.57
CA TRP A 200 20.84 -1.64 2.32
C TRP A 200 21.87 -0.69 1.72
N HIS A 201 22.73 -1.25 0.87
CA HIS A 201 23.48 -0.43 -0.06
C HIS A 201 22.47 0.06 -1.10
N GLU A 202 22.30 1.39 -1.09
CA GLU A 202 21.54 2.20 -2.02
C GLU A 202 21.23 1.49 -3.35
N ARG A 203 20.17 0.68 -3.40
CA ARG A 203 19.32 0.84 -4.58
C ARG A 203 19.01 2.32 -4.59
N PRO A 204 19.10 3.04 -5.75
CA PRO A 204 18.40 4.28 -5.83
C PRO A 204 17.00 3.93 -5.36
N ALA A 205 16.75 4.19 -4.08
CA ALA A 205 15.42 4.04 -3.52
C ALA A 205 14.60 4.66 -4.58
N LEU A 206 13.64 3.91 -5.14
CA LEU A 206 12.69 4.52 -6.02
C LEU A 206 12.49 5.88 -5.40
N ARG A 207 13.19 6.88 -5.97
CA ARG A 207 13.13 8.22 -5.42
C ARG A 207 11.72 8.58 -5.77
N LEU A 208 10.84 8.39 -4.80
CA LEU A 208 9.46 8.77 -4.91
C LEU A 208 9.33 10.18 -5.50
N ASN A 209 10.33 11.03 -5.25
CA ASN A 209 10.47 12.34 -5.86
C ASN A 209 10.85 12.32 -7.35
N ASP A 210 11.47 11.26 -7.87
CA ASP A 210 11.85 11.19 -9.28
C ASP A 210 10.69 10.72 -10.16
N LEU A 211 9.64 10.11 -9.57
CA LEU A 211 8.39 9.76 -10.26
C LEU A 211 7.37 10.91 -10.26
N ILE A 212 7.58 11.95 -9.48
CA ILE A 212 6.63 13.08 -9.32
C ILE A 212 7.12 14.35 -10.03
N SER A 213 8.34 14.39 -10.56
CA SER A 213 8.85 15.52 -11.34
C SER A 213 8.49 15.36 -12.82
N HIS A 214 7.24 15.56 -13.14
CA HIS A 214 6.83 15.99 -14.47
C HIS A 214 6.10 17.34 -14.32
N ASP A 215 6.83 18.39 -14.72
CA ASP A 215 6.30 19.71 -15.05
C ASP A 215 5.13 19.63 -16.04
#